data_6eb4922acfb1426808045de6478a58c4
#
_entry.id   6eb4922acfb1426808045de6478a58c4
#
_cell.length_a   1.000
_cell.length_b   1.000
_cell.length_c   1.000
_cell.angle_alpha   90.00
_cell.angle_beta   90.00
_cell.angle_gamma   90.00
#
_symmetry.space_group_name_H-M   'P 1'
#
loop_
_entity.id
_entity.type
_entity.pdbx_description
1 polymer ?
#
loop_
_entity_poly.entity_id
_entity_poly.type
_entity_poly.pdbx_seq_one_letter_code
_entity_poly.pdbx_strand_id
1 'polypeptide(L)'
;MLEKRKYLTMIFIIIILLTGCKVNEQKNIENKMNEFLSLYNKNTEDSFSGSILIAKDKDVIYKESFGMADYENEIKNSADTIFPIGSITKSFTSVSILQLKEEGKIDLDDKISKYIGDLNNKQNITIHQLLTHSSGLQKEGLYSIEQHVPLDKNIDFIKKLPLLFNPGQNFSYSNAGYIMLAKIIEEVSGVSYNKYIEENIFKPLEMNNSFCGVDNNLIENQAVGYNLDNKNPIKLPLYNLSIVTGSGNIYSNVEDMQKYISGLLNGKLISEESLNRIKDNQLGNTEDGYSYGFFLNNRYDKKNIYHSGHIGNGGYNSLIKIFPDENYYMIYLTNNDNYEPLLITSQILEAILFEKEYALPKLENETELSEKELKNYKGDYLFDEVQKISVLYKEGYLYTTSDDGSLNKLIPSENNEFYVENHPLIRVKFLENENSYIFRIINVTNVIEGIKINN
;
A
#
# COMPACT_ATOMS: atom_id res chain seq x y z
N MET A 1 -4.26 -55.28 -8.63
CA MET A 1 -4.91 -54.61 -7.46
C MET A 1 -3.88 -54.04 -6.45
N LEU A 2 -2.82 -54.76 -6.12
CA LEU A 2 -1.76 -54.33 -5.18
C LEU A 2 -0.96 -53.11 -5.69
N GLU A 3 -0.61 -53.04 -6.97
CA GLU A 3 0.14 -51.86 -7.50
C GLU A 3 -0.68 -50.59 -7.50
N LYS A 4 -1.96 -50.62 -7.86
CA LYS A 4 -2.86 -49.44 -7.77
C LYS A 4 -2.99 -48.96 -6.32
N ARG A 5 -2.98 -49.84 -5.33
CA ARG A 5 -3.00 -49.46 -3.91
C ARG A 5 -1.69 -48.76 -3.49
N LYS A 6 -0.53 -49.24 -3.96
CA LYS A 6 0.78 -48.61 -3.66
C LYS A 6 0.85 -47.20 -4.29
N TYR A 7 0.37 -47.00 -5.52
CA TYR A 7 0.30 -45.68 -6.16
C TYR A 7 -0.64 -44.73 -5.42
N LEU A 8 -1.82 -45.20 -4.98
CA LEU A 8 -2.75 -44.36 -4.19
C LEU A 8 -2.15 -43.97 -2.84
N THR A 9 -1.45 -44.90 -2.17
CA THR A 9 -0.80 -44.63 -0.86
C THR A 9 0.35 -43.65 -1.04
N MET A 10 1.15 -43.77 -2.10
CA MET A 10 2.24 -42.86 -2.41
C MET A 10 1.75 -41.45 -2.74
N ILE A 11 0.68 -41.33 -3.53
CA ILE A 11 0.01 -40.04 -3.83
C ILE A 11 -0.52 -39.40 -2.54
N PHE A 12 -1.13 -40.20 -1.64
CA PHE A 12 -1.69 -39.71 -0.38
C PHE A 12 -0.58 -39.20 0.57
N ILE A 13 0.58 -39.91 0.62
CA ILE A 13 1.75 -39.50 1.40
C ILE A 13 2.36 -38.21 0.84
N ILE A 14 2.45 -38.08 -0.51
CA ILE A 14 2.96 -36.87 -1.16
C ILE A 14 2.04 -35.68 -0.87
N ILE A 15 0.73 -35.86 -0.92
CA ILE A 15 -0.25 -34.81 -0.59
C ILE A 15 -0.12 -34.38 0.87
N ILE A 16 0.03 -35.32 1.82
CA ILE A 16 0.23 -35.01 3.24
C ILE A 16 1.55 -34.26 3.48
N LEU A 17 2.64 -34.66 2.81
CA LEU A 17 3.92 -33.96 2.91
C LEU A 17 3.87 -32.55 2.33
N LEU A 18 3.21 -32.36 1.19
CA LEU A 18 3.04 -31.06 0.55
C LEU A 18 2.14 -30.11 1.37
N THR A 19 1.07 -30.64 1.97
CA THR A 19 0.22 -29.86 2.87
C THR A 19 0.92 -29.52 4.18
N GLY A 20 1.68 -30.45 4.74
CA GLY A 20 2.46 -30.20 5.96
C GLY A 20 3.57 -29.16 5.78
N CYS A 21 4.26 -29.15 4.64
CA CYS A 21 5.26 -28.13 4.31
C CYS A 21 4.59 -26.72 4.14
N LYS A 22 3.47 -26.64 3.43
CA LYS A 22 2.73 -25.36 3.25
C LYS A 22 2.23 -24.78 4.58
N VAL A 23 1.70 -25.63 5.46
CA VAL A 23 1.22 -25.19 6.79
C VAL A 23 2.37 -24.67 7.66
N ASN A 24 3.54 -25.32 7.62
CA ASN A 24 4.72 -24.86 8.36
C ASN A 24 5.28 -23.53 7.82
N GLU A 25 5.32 -23.36 6.50
CA GLU A 25 5.77 -22.13 5.85
C GLU A 25 4.84 -20.96 6.21
N GLN A 26 3.53 -21.13 6.08
CA GLN A 26 2.53 -20.13 6.44
C GLN A 26 2.64 -19.72 7.91
N LYS A 27 2.76 -20.68 8.82
CA LYS A 27 2.93 -20.40 10.25
C LYS A 27 4.23 -19.67 10.58
N ASN A 28 5.31 -19.94 9.84
CA ASN A 28 6.57 -19.23 9.99
C ASN A 28 6.44 -17.76 9.54
N ILE A 29 5.76 -17.49 8.42
CA ILE A 29 5.48 -16.15 7.92
C ILE A 29 4.64 -15.39 8.94
N GLU A 30 3.54 -15.99 9.41
CA GLU A 30 2.66 -15.40 10.42
C GLU A 30 3.41 -15.03 11.71
N ASN A 31 4.25 -15.94 12.22
CA ASN A 31 5.05 -15.67 13.42
C ASN A 31 6.01 -14.48 13.24
N LYS A 32 6.72 -14.39 12.12
CA LYS A 32 7.61 -13.26 11.82
C LYS A 32 6.86 -11.94 11.70
N MET A 33 5.68 -11.95 11.07
CA MET A 33 4.84 -10.77 10.94
C MET A 33 4.34 -10.28 12.30
N ASN A 34 3.87 -11.21 13.14
CA ASN A 34 3.42 -10.90 14.49
C ASN A 34 4.56 -10.41 15.39
N GLU A 35 5.75 -11.01 15.30
CA GLU A 35 6.94 -10.56 16.00
C GLU A 35 7.28 -9.10 15.63
N PHE A 36 7.37 -8.82 14.33
CA PHE A 36 7.64 -7.47 13.85
C PHE A 36 6.60 -6.46 14.37
N LEU A 37 5.30 -6.71 14.18
CA LEU A 37 4.25 -5.77 14.57
C LEU A 37 4.18 -5.56 16.08
N SER A 38 4.41 -6.62 16.86
CA SER A 38 4.49 -6.51 18.32
C SER A 38 5.65 -5.62 18.76
N LEU A 39 6.84 -5.81 18.18
CA LEU A 39 8.02 -5.01 18.48
C LEU A 39 7.88 -3.58 17.97
N TYR A 40 7.31 -3.40 16.78
CA TYR A 40 7.09 -2.08 16.18
C TYR A 40 6.15 -1.24 17.05
N ASN A 41 4.98 -1.75 17.38
CA ASN A 41 4.00 -1.04 18.19
C ASN A 41 4.48 -0.78 19.65
N LYS A 42 5.41 -1.61 20.15
CA LYS A 42 5.99 -1.42 21.48
C LYS A 42 7.10 -0.37 21.50
N ASN A 43 7.98 -0.39 20.49
CA ASN A 43 9.26 0.32 20.51
C ASN A 43 9.29 1.58 19.63
N THR A 44 8.20 1.92 18.92
CA THR A 44 8.07 3.16 18.16
C THR A 44 6.98 4.04 18.77
N GLU A 45 7.10 5.34 18.57
CA GLU A 45 6.08 6.30 18.97
C GLU A 45 4.85 6.19 18.09
N ASP A 46 5.05 5.88 16.83
CA ASP A 46 4.03 5.72 15.81
C ASP A 46 3.59 4.26 15.68
N SER A 47 2.38 3.93 16.11
CA SER A 47 1.85 2.58 16.07
C SER A 47 1.01 2.35 14.81
N PHE A 48 1.06 1.13 14.29
CA PHE A 48 0.08 0.68 13.30
C PHE A 48 -1.27 0.47 13.97
N SER A 49 -2.31 1.16 13.49
CA SER A 49 -3.70 1.00 13.92
C SER A 49 -4.59 0.76 12.72
N GLY A 50 -5.23 -0.40 12.65
CA GLY A 50 -6.04 -0.81 11.51
C GLY A 50 -6.04 -2.30 11.29
N SER A 51 -6.38 -2.74 10.07
CA SER A 51 -6.49 -4.14 9.68
C SER A 51 -5.59 -4.46 8.49
N ILE A 52 -4.98 -5.65 8.52
CA ILE A 52 -4.10 -6.20 7.49
C ILE A 52 -4.67 -7.52 7.00
N LEU A 53 -4.67 -7.73 5.68
CA LEU A 53 -4.92 -9.02 5.07
C LEU A 53 -3.90 -9.27 3.95
N ILE A 54 -3.26 -10.44 3.99
CA ILE A 54 -2.35 -10.92 2.96
C ILE A 54 -2.87 -12.27 2.47
N ALA A 55 -2.96 -12.44 1.17
CA ALA A 55 -3.42 -13.68 0.58
C ALA A 55 -2.56 -14.08 -0.61
N LYS A 56 -2.56 -15.39 -0.90
CA LYS A 56 -2.01 -16.01 -2.10
C LYS A 56 -3.12 -16.75 -2.82
N ASP A 57 -3.34 -16.44 -4.08
CA ASP A 57 -4.50 -16.98 -4.84
C ASP A 57 -5.82 -16.66 -4.10
N LYS A 58 -6.44 -17.67 -3.50
CA LYS A 58 -7.68 -17.52 -2.70
C LYS A 58 -7.46 -17.73 -1.21
N ASP A 59 -6.26 -18.16 -0.83
CA ASP A 59 -5.95 -18.57 0.54
C ASP A 59 -5.43 -17.36 1.34
N VAL A 60 -6.08 -17.04 2.44
CA VAL A 60 -5.59 -16.02 3.38
C VAL A 60 -4.39 -16.59 4.11
N ILE A 61 -3.25 -15.89 4.02
CA ILE A 61 -1.99 -16.27 4.69
C ILE A 61 -1.86 -15.55 6.02
N TYR A 62 -2.30 -14.29 6.06
CA TYR A 62 -2.22 -13.44 7.23
C TYR A 62 -3.44 -12.53 7.31
N LYS A 63 -4.08 -12.44 8.48
CA LYS A 63 -5.19 -11.53 8.72
C LYS A 63 -5.21 -11.15 10.20
N GLU A 64 -4.84 -9.92 10.50
CA GLU A 64 -4.76 -9.40 11.87
C GLU A 64 -5.20 -7.93 11.91
N SER A 65 -5.64 -7.50 13.11
CA SER A 65 -6.07 -6.12 13.36
C SER A 65 -5.44 -5.60 14.64
N PHE A 66 -5.03 -4.33 14.63
CA PHE A 66 -4.27 -3.67 15.69
C PHE A 66 -4.89 -2.33 16.05
N GLY A 67 -4.68 -1.89 17.30
CA GLY A 67 -5.17 -0.60 17.78
C GLY A 67 -6.68 -0.56 17.99
N MET A 68 -7.21 0.65 18.15
CA MET A 68 -8.63 0.90 18.42
C MET A 68 -9.32 1.49 17.20
N ALA A 69 -10.48 0.95 16.84
CA ALA A 69 -11.40 1.54 15.87
C ALA A 69 -12.04 2.82 16.42
N ASP A 70 -12.27 2.85 17.72
CA ASP A 70 -12.81 4.00 18.45
C ASP A 70 -12.14 4.07 19.83
N TYR A 71 -11.30 5.07 20.06
CA TYR A 71 -10.57 5.25 21.31
C TYR A 71 -11.48 5.73 22.44
N GLU A 72 -12.49 6.57 22.13
CA GLU A 72 -13.41 7.10 23.13
C GLU A 72 -14.31 6.02 23.71
N ASN A 73 -14.68 5.01 22.89
CA ASN A 73 -15.54 3.91 23.29
C ASN A 73 -14.79 2.59 23.55
N GLU A 74 -13.44 2.61 23.51
CA GLU A 74 -12.57 1.43 23.72
C GLU A 74 -12.88 0.26 22.76
N ILE A 75 -13.33 0.56 21.53
CA ILE A 75 -13.63 -0.46 20.51
C ILE A 75 -12.36 -0.78 19.72
N LYS A 76 -11.96 -2.05 19.73
CA LYS A 76 -10.78 -2.52 18.99
C LYS A 76 -11.05 -2.64 17.50
N ASN A 77 -10.02 -2.43 16.68
CA ASN A 77 -10.07 -2.83 15.27
C ASN A 77 -10.25 -4.34 15.13
N SER A 78 -10.99 -4.75 14.10
CA SER A 78 -11.23 -6.15 13.73
C SER A 78 -11.25 -6.28 12.20
N ALA A 79 -11.34 -7.50 11.69
CA ALA A 79 -11.49 -7.73 10.25
C ALA A 79 -12.80 -7.12 9.68
N ASP A 80 -13.82 -6.97 10.53
CA ASP A 80 -15.12 -6.37 10.18
C ASP A 80 -15.11 -4.84 10.24
N THR A 81 -14.05 -4.23 10.79
CA THR A 81 -13.95 -2.77 10.89
C THR A 81 -13.92 -2.16 9.49
N ILE A 82 -14.80 -1.19 9.27
CA ILE A 82 -15.00 -0.51 7.98
C ILE A 82 -14.19 0.79 7.97
N PHE A 83 -13.46 1.01 6.89
CA PHE A 83 -12.62 2.20 6.67
C PHE A 83 -12.98 2.85 5.34
N PRO A 84 -12.93 4.18 5.23
CA PRO A 84 -12.89 4.83 3.93
C PRO A 84 -11.56 4.46 3.24
N ILE A 85 -11.64 3.90 2.02
CA ILE A 85 -10.47 3.40 1.29
C ILE A 85 -9.80 4.48 0.41
N GLY A 86 -10.33 5.70 0.43
CA GLY A 86 -9.78 6.83 -0.30
C GLY A 86 -9.54 6.51 -1.78
N SER A 87 -8.40 6.89 -2.29
CA SER A 87 -8.08 6.77 -3.72
C SER A 87 -8.02 5.33 -4.28
N ILE A 88 -8.07 4.30 -3.45
CA ILE A 88 -8.29 2.92 -3.95
C ILE A 88 -9.64 2.83 -4.70
N THR A 89 -10.61 3.71 -4.39
CA THR A 89 -11.85 3.90 -5.16
C THR A 89 -11.61 4.00 -6.67
N LYS A 90 -10.49 4.57 -7.10
CA LYS A 90 -10.16 4.74 -8.52
C LYS A 90 -10.05 3.41 -9.26
N SER A 91 -9.62 2.37 -8.60
CA SER A 91 -9.58 1.03 -9.20
C SER A 91 -10.99 0.54 -9.53
N PHE A 92 -11.97 0.78 -8.64
CA PHE A 92 -13.38 0.44 -8.87
C PHE A 92 -13.98 1.23 -10.04
N THR A 93 -13.68 2.53 -10.10
CA THR A 93 -14.11 3.39 -11.21
C THR A 93 -13.52 2.93 -12.55
N SER A 94 -12.23 2.57 -12.57
CA SER A 94 -11.57 2.03 -13.77
C SER A 94 -12.17 0.70 -14.23
N VAL A 95 -12.41 -0.22 -13.28
CA VAL A 95 -13.09 -1.48 -13.57
C VAL A 95 -14.48 -1.24 -14.17
N SER A 96 -15.26 -0.28 -13.63
CA SER A 96 -16.58 0.08 -14.16
C SER A 96 -16.52 0.63 -15.59
N ILE A 97 -15.54 1.47 -15.90
CA ILE A 97 -15.29 1.97 -17.26
C ILE A 97 -14.93 0.80 -18.20
N LEU A 98 -14.09 -0.13 -17.76
CA LEU A 98 -13.72 -1.30 -18.55
C LEU A 98 -14.92 -2.25 -18.77
N GLN A 99 -15.81 -2.41 -17.78
CA GLN A 99 -17.08 -3.15 -17.97
C GLN A 99 -17.95 -2.52 -19.07
N LEU A 100 -18.13 -1.19 -19.01
CA LEU A 100 -18.90 -0.46 -20.05
C LEU A 100 -18.24 -0.55 -21.44
N LYS A 101 -16.91 -0.60 -21.50
CA LYS A 101 -16.14 -0.84 -22.73
C LYS A 101 -16.38 -2.26 -23.27
N GLU A 102 -16.35 -3.27 -22.42
CA GLU A 102 -16.63 -4.67 -22.81
C GLU A 102 -18.06 -4.88 -23.29
N GLU A 103 -19.00 -4.11 -22.73
CA GLU A 103 -20.40 -4.09 -23.20
C GLU A 103 -20.57 -3.30 -24.52
N GLY A 104 -19.52 -2.71 -25.08
CA GLY A 104 -19.56 -1.93 -26.31
C GLY A 104 -20.27 -0.57 -26.18
N LYS A 105 -20.52 -0.09 -24.96
CA LYS A 105 -21.21 1.18 -24.70
C LYS A 105 -20.30 2.40 -24.83
N ILE A 106 -19.00 2.21 -24.62
CA ILE A 106 -17.95 3.26 -24.75
C ILE A 106 -16.71 2.68 -25.44
N ASP A 107 -15.90 3.60 -26.00
CA ASP A 107 -14.52 3.33 -26.40
C ASP A 107 -13.57 4.18 -25.55
N LEU A 108 -12.38 3.66 -25.21
CA LEU A 108 -11.41 4.39 -24.40
C LEU A 108 -10.86 5.63 -25.12
N ASP A 109 -10.87 5.64 -26.44
CA ASP A 109 -10.48 6.80 -27.27
C ASP A 109 -11.63 7.77 -27.51
N ASP A 110 -12.85 7.46 -27.03
CA ASP A 110 -13.96 8.41 -27.11
C ASP A 110 -13.63 9.69 -26.35
N LYS A 111 -14.00 10.80 -27.00
CA LYS A 111 -13.94 12.13 -26.35
C LYS A 111 -15.02 12.22 -25.26
N ILE A 112 -14.64 12.70 -24.09
CA ILE A 112 -15.56 12.82 -22.95
C ILE A 112 -16.74 13.75 -23.22
N SER A 113 -16.61 14.69 -24.17
CA SER A 113 -17.70 15.56 -24.63
C SER A 113 -18.88 14.81 -25.25
N LYS A 114 -18.67 13.59 -25.75
CA LYS A 114 -19.73 12.69 -26.23
C LYS A 114 -20.74 12.35 -25.13
N TYR A 115 -20.29 12.30 -23.87
CA TYR A 115 -21.07 11.85 -22.71
C TYR A 115 -21.48 13.00 -21.79
N ILE A 116 -20.60 13.98 -21.56
CA ILE A 116 -20.82 15.02 -20.54
C ILE A 116 -21.29 16.36 -21.19
N GLY A 117 -21.34 16.42 -22.50
CA GLY A 117 -21.78 17.61 -23.24
C GLY A 117 -20.69 18.70 -23.29
N ASP A 118 -21.10 19.99 -23.20
CA ASP A 118 -20.17 21.11 -23.31
C ASP A 118 -19.18 21.15 -22.12
N LEU A 119 -17.91 21.21 -22.46
CA LEU A 119 -16.77 21.15 -21.53
C LEU A 119 -15.84 22.38 -21.65
N ASN A 120 -16.33 23.49 -22.23
CA ASN A 120 -15.51 24.64 -22.57
C ASN A 120 -14.33 24.23 -23.50
N ASN A 121 -13.11 24.29 -23.05
CA ASN A 121 -11.91 23.94 -23.83
C ASN A 121 -11.39 22.50 -23.62
N LYS A 122 -12.21 21.60 -23.06
CA LYS A 122 -11.81 20.22 -22.68
C LYS A 122 -12.43 19.15 -23.59
N GLN A 123 -13.04 19.54 -24.71
CA GLN A 123 -13.79 18.63 -25.59
C GLN A 123 -12.95 17.49 -26.16
N ASN A 124 -11.63 17.68 -26.28
CA ASN A 124 -10.72 16.70 -26.87
C ASN A 124 -10.11 15.71 -25.88
N ILE A 125 -10.40 15.83 -24.59
CA ILE A 125 -9.96 14.85 -23.58
C ILE A 125 -10.64 13.51 -23.87
N THR A 126 -9.87 12.41 -23.84
CA THR A 126 -10.40 11.05 -24.00
C THR A 126 -10.60 10.35 -22.64
N ILE A 127 -11.41 9.28 -22.65
CA ILE A 127 -11.57 8.42 -21.46
C ILE A 127 -10.22 7.84 -21.03
N HIS A 128 -9.40 7.37 -21.99
CA HIS A 128 -8.04 6.88 -21.73
C HIS A 128 -7.19 7.93 -20.98
N GLN A 129 -7.25 9.20 -21.39
CA GLN A 129 -6.49 10.26 -20.74
C GLN A 129 -6.98 10.60 -19.32
N LEU A 130 -8.26 10.39 -19.01
CA LEU A 130 -8.76 10.48 -17.64
C LEU A 130 -8.24 9.34 -16.78
N LEU A 131 -8.34 8.08 -17.28
CA LEU A 131 -7.89 6.88 -16.60
C LEU A 131 -6.40 6.89 -16.27
N THR A 132 -5.59 7.52 -17.13
CA THR A 132 -4.11 7.56 -17.03
C THR A 132 -3.57 8.84 -16.42
N HIS A 133 -4.43 9.74 -15.92
CA HIS A 133 -4.02 11.04 -15.39
C HIS A 133 -3.22 11.92 -16.39
N SER A 134 -3.44 11.72 -17.69
CA SER A 134 -2.79 12.50 -18.75
C SER A 134 -3.71 13.56 -19.39
N SER A 135 -4.87 13.83 -18.78
CA SER A 135 -5.88 14.74 -19.30
C SER A 135 -5.53 16.23 -19.17
N GLY A 136 -4.58 16.59 -18.31
CA GLY A 136 -4.27 17.99 -17.96
C GLY A 136 -5.27 18.64 -16.99
N LEU A 137 -6.26 17.92 -16.48
CA LEU A 137 -7.18 18.43 -15.46
C LEU A 137 -6.45 18.74 -14.14
N GLN A 138 -6.96 19.71 -13.38
CA GLN A 138 -6.48 20.04 -12.04
C GLN A 138 -6.56 18.82 -11.12
N LYS A 139 -5.77 18.84 -10.04
CA LYS A 139 -5.75 17.74 -9.07
C LYS A 139 -7.11 17.53 -8.42
N GLU A 140 -7.77 18.61 -7.99
CA GLU A 140 -9.00 18.57 -7.23
C GLU A 140 -10.17 19.20 -7.98
N GLY A 141 -11.40 18.78 -7.62
CA GLY A 141 -12.65 19.47 -7.93
C GLY A 141 -13.02 20.51 -6.88
N LEU A 142 -14.32 20.64 -6.57
CA LEU A 142 -14.78 21.43 -5.43
C LEU A 142 -14.20 20.90 -4.13
N TYR A 143 -13.90 21.82 -3.21
CA TYR A 143 -13.46 21.48 -1.88
C TYR A 143 -14.53 21.88 -0.86
N SER A 144 -15.10 20.90 -0.17
CA SER A 144 -15.97 21.11 0.99
C SER A 144 -15.83 19.87 1.88
N ILE A 145 -15.56 20.06 3.16
CA ILE A 145 -15.37 18.96 4.11
C ILE A 145 -16.65 18.60 4.88
N GLU A 146 -17.62 19.50 4.93
CA GLU A 146 -18.78 19.37 5.78
C GLU A 146 -20.10 19.16 5.02
N GLN A 147 -20.16 19.61 3.77
CA GLN A 147 -21.42 19.63 3.02
C GLN A 147 -21.44 18.58 1.92
N HIS A 148 -22.59 17.96 1.73
CA HIS A 148 -22.86 17.15 0.55
C HIS A 148 -22.72 17.97 -0.72
N VAL A 149 -21.93 17.48 -1.68
CA VAL A 149 -21.73 18.09 -2.99
C VAL A 149 -22.27 17.14 -4.06
N PRO A 150 -23.41 17.45 -4.71
CA PRO A 150 -23.88 16.67 -5.85
C PRO A 150 -22.84 16.57 -6.96
N LEU A 151 -22.75 15.41 -7.61
CA LEU A 151 -21.76 15.15 -8.65
C LEU A 151 -21.81 16.21 -9.77
N ASP A 152 -23.00 16.57 -10.25
CA ASP A 152 -23.17 17.59 -11.30
C ASP A 152 -22.60 18.96 -10.91
N LYS A 153 -22.76 19.37 -9.65
CA LYS A 153 -22.17 20.63 -9.15
C LYS A 153 -20.65 20.59 -9.18
N ASN A 154 -20.07 19.44 -8.86
CA ASN A 154 -18.62 19.24 -8.94
C ASN A 154 -18.13 19.23 -10.39
N ILE A 155 -18.84 18.57 -11.29
CA ILE A 155 -18.59 18.61 -12.74
C ILE A 155 -18.62 20.05 -13.28
N ASP A 156 -19.66 20.83 -12.94
CA ASP A 156 -19.77 22.22 -13.37
C ASP A 156 -18.63 23.12 -12.86
N PHE A 157 -18.08 22.80 -11.70
CA PHE A 157 -16.88 23.47 -11.20
C PHE A 157 -15.64 23.06 -11.99
N ILE A 158 -15.42 21.76 -12.19
CA ILE A 158 -14.26 21.22 -12.94
C ILE A 158 -14.25 21.77 -14.39
N LYS A 159 -15.40 21.92 -15.02
CA LYS A 159 -15.53 22.52 -16.36
C LYS A 159 -14.94 23.95 -16.45
N LYS A 160 -14.97 24.71 -15.36
CA LYS A 160 -14.49 26.11 -15.30
C LYS A 160 -12.98 26.22 -15.06
N LEU A 161 -12.36 25.20 -14.50
CA LEU A 161 -10.93 25.22 -14.19
C LEU A 161 -10.08 25.19 -15.48
N PRO A 162 -8.92 25.88 -15.54
CA PRO A 162 -8.02 25.77 -16.67
C PRO A 162 -7.33 24.41 -16.68
N LEU A 163 -6.90 23.95 -17.85
CA LEU A 163 -5.99 22.81 -17.96
C LEU A 163 -4.58 23.20 -17.53
N LEU A 164 -3.85 22.28 -16.92
CA LEU A 164 -2.43 22.42 -16.55
C LEU A 164 -1.52 22.30 -17.78
N PHE A 165 -1.92 21.46 -18.75
CA PHE A 165 -1.22 21.19 -20.01
C PHE A 165 -2.23 20.62 -21.04
N ASN A 166 -1.82 20.52 -22.28
CA ASN A 166 -2.67 19.90 -23.30
C ASN A 166 -2.85 18.40 -23.06
N PRO A 167 -4.05 17.83 -23.26
CA PRO A 167 -4.31 16.41 -23.06
C PRO A 167 -3.30 15.52 -23.77
N GLY A 168 -2.75 14.54 -23.07
CA GLY A 168 -1.75 13.57 -23.56
C GLY A 168 -0.29 14.03 -23.46
N GLN A 169 0.00 15.26 -23.04
CA GLN A 169 1.39 15.75 -23.00
C GLN A 169 2.19 15.32 -21.76
N ASN A 170 1.55 15.27 -20.60
CA ASN A 170 2.22 14.99 -19.34
C ASN A 170 1.30 14.16 -18.42
N PHE A 171 1.91 13.60 -17.38
CA PHE A 171 1.21 12.98 -16.26
C PHE A 171 0.97 14.01 -15.14
N SER A 172 -0.25 14.09 -14.62
CA SER A 172 -0.57 14.81 -13.39
C SER A 172 -1.76 14.13 -12.70
N TYR A 173 -1.49 13.53 -11.56
CA TYR A 173 -2.53 12.84 -10.78
C TYR A 173 -3.73 13.77 -10.52
N SER A 174 -4.94 13.32 -10.88
CA SER A 174 -6.14 14.15 -10.87
C SER A 174 -7.36 13.41 -10.31
N ASN A 175 -7.85 13.85 -9.15
CA ASN A 175 -9.15 13.44 -8.63
C ASN A 175 -10.28 13.91 -9.55
N ALA A 176 -10.16 15.14 -10.09
CA ALA A 176 -11.12 15.70 -11.04
C ALA A 176 -11.33 14.79 -12.27
N GLY A 177 -10.27 14.14 -12.76
CA GLY A 177 -10.38 13.16 -13.85
C GLY A 177 -11.29 11.98 -13.51
N TYR A 178 -11.15 11.43 -12.31
CA TYR A 178 -11.97 10.30 -11.86
C TYR A 178 -13.38 10.68 -11.46
N ILE A 179 -13.60 11.91 -11.00
CA ILE A 179 -14.95 12.49 -10.82
C ILE A 179 -15.65 12.59 -12.18
N MET A 180 -14.94 12.99 -13.24
CA MET A 180 -15.48 12.99 -14.62
C MET A 180 -15.80 11.57 -15.10
N LEU A 181 -14.96 10.56 -14.79
CA LEU A 181 -15.25 9.16 -15.11
C LEU A 181 -16.52 8.66 -14.39
N ALA A 182 -16.72 9.02 -13.12
CA ALA A 182 -17.96 8.71 -12.42
C ALA A 182 -19.19 9.30 -13.13
N LYS A 183 -19.10 10.53 -13.63
CA LYS A 183 -20.19 11.15 -14.41
C LYS A 183 -20.44 10.39 -15.72
N ILE A 184 -19.38 9.96 -16.43
CA ILE A 184 -19.51 9.13 -17.65
C ILE A 184 -20.22 7.81 -17.35
N ILE A 185 -19.91 7.17 -16.22
CA ILE A 185 -20.59 5.96 -15.78
C ILE A 185 -22.08 6.23 -15.60
N GLU A 186 -22.48 7.34 -14.95
CA GLU A 186 -23.90 7.71 -14.79
C GLU A 186 -24.60 7.93 -16.13
N GLU A 187 -24.01 8.74 -17.01
CA GLU A 187 -24.60 9.06 -18.31
C GLU A 187 -24.79 7.84 -19.23
N VAL A 188 -23.83 6.91 -19.19
CA VAL A 188 -23.85 5.73 -20.03
C VAL A 188 -24.73 4.61 -19.48
N SER A 189 -24.74 4.43 -18.16
CA SER A 189 -25.50 3.37 -17.50
C SER A 189 -26.95 3.75 -17.21
N GLY A 190 -27.24 5.05 -17.08
CA GLY A 190 -28.55 5.56 -16.69
C GLY A 190 -28.89 5.44 -15.20
N VAL A 191 -27.91 5.07 -14.36
CA VAL A 191 -28.06 4.99 -12.91
C VAL A 191 -26.97 5.81 -12.23
N SER A 192 -27.15 6.17 -10.95
CA SER A 192 -26.10 6.87 -10.21
C SER A 192 -24.83 6.03 -10.10
N TYR A 193 -23.66 6.70 -10.00
CA TYR A 193 -22.37 6.04 -9.80
C TYR A 193 -22.41 5.04 -8.63
N ASN A 194 -22.94 5.46 -7.48
CA ASN A 194 -23.02 4.61 -6.30
C ASN A 194 -23.84 3.34 -6.55
N LYS A 195 -24.98 3.49 -7.26
CA LYS A 195 -25.82 2.35 -7.63
C LYS A 195 -25.13 1.43 -8.63
N TYR A 196 -24.39 1.99 -9.59
CA TYR A 196 -23.60 1.20 -10.55
C TYR A 196 -22.57 0.34 -9.84
N ILE A 197 -21.78 0.93 -8.93
CA ILE A 197 -20.77 0.20 -8.14
C ILE A 197 -21.41 -0.90 -7.30
N GLU A 198 -22.53 -0.58 -6.63
CA GLU A 198 -23.27 -1.57 -5.84
C GLU A 198 -23.74 -2.75 -6.67
N GLU A 199 -24.37 -2.51 -7.82
CA GLU A 199 -24.98 -3.55 -8.64
C GLU A 199 -23.96 -4.36 -9.44
N ASN A 200 -22.87 -3.74 -9.91
CA ASN A 200 -21.93 -4.39 -10.84
C ASN A 200 -20.62 -4.84 -10.17
N ILE A 201 -20.33 -4.41 -8.94
CA ILE A 201 -19.13 -4.83 -8.21
C ILE A 201 -19.48 -5.43 -6.84
N PHE A 202 -20.15 -4.67 -5.95
CA PHE A 202 -20.37 -5.14 -4.58
C PHE A 202 -21.27 -6.37 -4.51
N LYS A 203 -22.44 -6.34 -5.14
CA LYS A 203 -23.38 -7.48 -5.13
C LYS A 203 -22.82 -8.73 -5.79
N PRO A 204 -22.23 -8.68 -7.02
CA PRO A 204 -21.66 -9.86 -7.65
C PRO A 204 -20.52 -10.52 -6.88
N LEU A 205 -19.83 -9.76 -6.03
CA LEU A 205 -18.73 -10.23 -5.20
C LEU A 205 -19.13 -10.49 -3.74
N GLU A 206 -20.40 -10.24 -3.37
CA GLU A 206 -20.90 -10.39 -2.00
C GLU A 206 -20.12 -9.49 -1.00
N MET A 207 -19.80 -8.27 -1.40
CA MET A 207 -19.12 -7.25 -0.58
C MET A 207 -20.13 -6.53 0.30
N ASN A 208 -20.65 -7.23 1.32
CA ASN A 208 -21.79 -6.77 2.13
C ASN A 208 -21.44 -5.66 3.14
N ASN A 209 -20.14 -5.42 3.39
CA ASN A 209 -19.63 -4.38 4.27
C ASN A 209 -19.02 -3.20 3.49
N SER A 210 -19.34 -3.10 2.18
CA SER A 210 -18.82 -2.05 1.31
C SER A 210 -19.94 -1.19 0.77
N PHE A 211 -19.71 0.12 0.72
CA PHE A 211 -20.68 1.08 0.19
C PHE A 211 -19.98 2.36 -0.30
N CYS A 212 -20.68 3.13 -1.11
CA CYS A 212 -20.26 4.48 -1.49
C CYS A 212 -20.81 5.49 -0.49
N GLY A 213 -19.93 6.14 0.28
CA GLY A 213 -20.32 7.12 1.28
C GLY A 213 -20.73 8.45 0.65
N VAL A 214 -21.84 8.99 1.13
CA VAL A 214 -22.37 10.31 0.70
C VAL A 214 -22.76 11.19 1.88
N ASP A 215 -22.82 10.63 3.10
CA ASP A 215 -23.25 11.32 4.31
C ASP A 215 -22.13 11.37 5.37
N ASN A 216 -22.25 12.30 6.32
CA ASN A 216 -21.30 12.48 7.42
C ASN A 216 -21.63 11.64 8.66
N ASN A 217 -22.53 10.68 8.55
CA ASN A 217 -22.91 9.84 9.68
C ASN A 217 -22.01 8.62 9.78
N LEU A 218 -21.47 8.36 10.96
CA LEU A 218 -20.80 7.10 11.26
C LEU A 218 -21.82 5.95 11.14
N ILE A 219 -21.40 4.89 10.50
CA ILE A 219 -22.17 3.64 10.42
C ILE A 219 -21.63 2.63 11.42
N GLU A 220 -22.41 1.59 11.66
CA GLU A 220 -21.97 0.47 12.50
C GLU A 220 -20.64 -0.11 12.00
N ASN A 221 -19.73 -0.42 12.93
CA ASN A 221 -18.38 -0.93 12.69
C ASN A 221 -17.44 0.01 11.90
N GLN A 222 -17.78 1.26 11.66
CA GLN A 222 -16.87 2.20 11.04
C GLN A 222 -15.81 2.68 12.03
N ALA A 223 -14.55 2.60 11.64
CA ALA A 223 -13.46 3.21 12.41
C ALA A 223 -13.60 4.74 12.46
N VAL A 224 -13.23 5.32 13.59
CA VAL A 224 -13.02 6.76 13.76
C VAL A 224 -11.60 7.09 13.33
N GLY A 225 -11.39 8.18 12.62
CA GLY A 225 -10.07 8.63 12.20
C GLY A 225 -9.34 9.43 13.27
N TYR A 226 -8.05 9.16 13.41
CA TYR A 226 -7.20 9.81 14.42
C TYR A 226 -5.88 10.30 13.84
N ASN A 227 -5.30 11.29 14.51
CA ASN A 227 -3.87 11.50 14.53
C ASN A 227 -3.34 10.78 15.79
N LEU A 228 -2.45 9.81 15.62
CA LEU A 228 -1.91 8.97 16.70
C LEU A 228 -0.49 9.37 17.11
N ASP A 229 0.00 10.55 16.73
CA ASP A 229 1.33 11.01 17.09
C ASP A 229 1.49 11.06 18.61
N ASN A 230 2.66 10.60 19.08
CA ASN A 230 3.02 10.59 20.50
C ASN A 230 2.07 9.78 21.41
N LYS A 231 1.44 8.71 20.88
CA LYS A 231 0.54 7.80 21.62
C LYS A 231 -0.70 8.48 22.25
N ASN A 232 -0.98 9.72 21.89
CA ASN A 232 -2.20 10.42 22.29
C ASN A 232 -3.16 10.51 21.11
N PRO A 233 -4.25 9.75 21.09
CA PRO A 233 -5.19 9.78 19.98
C PRO A 233 -5.92 11.13 19.94
N ILE A 234 -5.76 11.85 18.84
CA ILE A 234 -6.52 13.07 18.56
C ILE A 234 -7.52 12.73 17.47
N LYS A 235 -8.81 12.75 17.84
CA LYS A 235 -9.92 12.49 16.90
C LYS A 235 -9.97 13.55 15.82
N LEU A 236 -10.09 13.09 14.58
CA LEU A 236 -10.17 13.95 13.42
C LEU A 236 -11.62 14.06 12.89
N PRO A 237 -11.95 15.13 12.13
CA PRO A 237 -13.29 15.32 11.62
C PRO A 237 -13.66 14.26 10.58
N LEU A 238 -14.93 13.87 10.57
CA LEU A 238 -15.48 13.03 9.50
C LEU A 238 -15.78 13.89 8.27
N TYR A 239 -15.22 13.50 7.13
CA TYR A 239 -15.41 14.20 5.85
C TYR A 239 -16.63 13.68 5.09
N ASN A 240 -17.35 14.58 4.43
CA ASN A 240 -18.32 14.19 3.43
C ASN A 240 -17.62 13.81 2.11
N LEU A 241 -17.55 12.53 1.83
CA LEU A 241 -16.81 12.00 0.67
C LEU A 241 -17.57 12.16 -0.67
N SER A 242 -18.75 12.78 -0.70
CA SER A 242 -19.47 13.10 -1.96
C SER A 242 -18.65 13.99 -2.90
N ILE A 243 -17.76 14.82 -2.36
CA ILE A 243 -16.87 15.68 -3.15
C ILE A 243 -15.86 14.90 -3.98
N VAL A 244 -15.58 13.65 -3.62
CA VAL A 244 -14.64 12.75 -4.29
C VAL A 244 -15.33 11.51 -4.86
N THR A 245 -16.61 11.64 -5.25
CA THR A 245 -17.36 10.58 -5.93
C THR A 245 -16.57 10.05 -7.12
N GLY A 246 -16.35 8.74 -7.17
CA GLY A 246 -15.54 8.08 -8.19
C GLY A 246 -14.02 8.15 -8.00
N SER A 247 -13.52 9.05 -7.15
CA SER A 247 -12.09 9.18 -6.88
C SER A 247 -11.66 8.79 -5.46
N GLY A 248 -12.63 8.70 -4.49
CA GLY A 248 -12.27 8.47 -3.09
C GLY A 248 -13.43 8.17 -2.14
N ASN A 249 -14.64 7.89 -2.59
CA ASN A 249 -15.84 7.82 -1.77
C ASN A 249 -16.29 6.41 -1.34
N ILE A 250 -15.47 5.38 -1.54
CA ILE A 250 -15.81 4.01 -1.12
C ILE A 250 -15.33 3.75 0.30
N TYR A 251 -16.16 3.04 1.06
CA TYR A 251 -15.87 2.45 2.36
C TYR A 251 -15.85 0.93 2.22
N SER A 252 -14.95 0.26 2.91
CA SER A 252 -14.83 -1.21 2.87
C SER A 252 -14.06 -1.73 4.09
N ASN A 253 -14.04 -3.05 4.26
CA ASN A 253 -13.16 -3.75 5.18
C ASN A 253 -12.17 -4.66 4.43
N VAL A 254 -11.23 -5.27 5.15
CA VAL A 254 -10.19 -6.10 4.50
C VAL A 254 -10.75 -7.35 3.84
N GLU A 255 -11.84 -7.93 4.34
CA GLU A 255 -12.46 -9.13 3.78
C GLU A 255 -13.19 -8.84 2.46
N ASP A 256 -13.93 -7.74 2.38
CA ASP A 256 -14.58 -7.33 1.14
C ASP A 256 -13.54 -6.87 0.10
N MET A 257 -12.47 -6.19 0.52
CA MET A 257 -11.35 -5.87 -0.35
C MET A 257 -10.63 -7.12 -0.89
N GLN A 258 -10.54 -8.20 -0.09
CA GLN A 258 -10.08 -9.51 -0.58
C GLN A 258 -10.97 -10.04 -1.71
N LYS A 259 -12.31 -10.00 -1.51
CA LYS A 259 -13.27 -10.44 -2.54
C LYS A 259 -13.12 -9.61 -3.81
N TYR A 260 -12.92 -8.29 -3.68
CA TYR A 260 -12.70 -7.39 -4.81
C TYR A 260 -11.45 -7.77 -5.61
N ILE A 261 -10.28 -7.88 -4.95
CA ILE A 261 -9.01 -8.21 -5.61
C ILE A 261 -9.08 -9.61 -6.22
N SER A 262 -9.60 -10.60 -5.47
CA SER A 262 -9.78 -11.96 -5.99
C SER A 262 -10.74 -11.99 -7.19
N GLY A 263 -11.84 -11.24 -7.14
CA GLY A 263 -12.80 -11.12 -8.24
C GLY A 263 -12.20 -10.48 -9.49
N LEU A 264 -11.36 -9.46 -9.31
CA LEU A 264 -10.63 -8.79 -10.38
C LEU A 264 -9.63 -9.74 -11.06
N LEU A 265 -8.80 -10.44 -10.26
CA LEU A 265 -7.77 -11.34 -10.78
C LEU A 265 -8.33 -12.62 -11.43
N ASN A 266 -9.49 -13.10 -10.99
CA ASN A 266 -10.13 -14.32 -11.49
C ASN A 266 -11.17 -14.07 -12.61
N GLY A 267 -11.22 -12.88 -13.20
CA GLY A 267 -12.07 -12.56 -14.34
C GLY A 267 -13.57 -12.48 -14.03
N LYS A 268 -13.96 -12.31 -12.76
CA LYS A 268 -15.38 -12.14 -12.41
C LYS A 268 -15.92 -10.76 -12.77
N LEU A 269 -15.06 -9.73 -12.79
CA LEU A 269 -15.45 -8.34 -13.01
C LEU A 269 -15.21 -7.86 -14.43
N ILE A 270 -14.08 -8.24 -15.02
CA ILE A 270 -13.62 -7.86 -16.36
C ILE A 270 -12.88 -9.01 -17.01
N SER A 271 -12.75 -8.97 -18.32
CA SER A 271 -12.02 -9.98 -19.11
C SER A 271 -10.51 -9.94 -18.82
N GLU A 272 -9.81 -11.01 -19.23
CA GLU A 272 -8.35 -11.08 -19.16
C GLU A 272 -7.68 -9.97 -20.00
N GLU A 273 -8.26 -9.62 -21.16
CA GLU A 273 -7.77 -8.50 -21.98
C GLU A 273 -7.78 -7.19 -21.20
N SER A 274 -8.90 -6.87 -20.54
CA SER A 274 -9.02 -5.65 -19.72
C SER A 274 -8.11 -5.69 -18.47
N LEU A 275 -7.96 -6.86 -17.84
CA LEU A 275 -7.03 -7.03 -16.73
C LEU A 275 -5.58 -6.82 -17.15
N ASN A 276 -5.18 -7.31 -18.34
CA ASN A 276 -3.83 -7.07 -18.86
C ASN A 276 -3.59 -5.59 -19.15
N ARG A 277 -4.60 -4.83 -19.60
CA ARG A 277 -4.48 -3.36 -19.72
C ARG A 277 -4.20 -2.68 -18.38
N ILE A 278 -4.75 -3.19 -17.27
CA ILE A 278 -4.45 -2.70 -15.91
C ILE A 278 -3.00 -3.04 -15.53
N LYS A 279 -2.50 -4.21 -15.89
CA LYS A 279 -1.14 -4.68 -15.56
C LYS A 279 -0.04 -4.03 -16.40
N ASP A 280 -0.39 -3.40 -17.51
CA ASP A 280 0.56 -2.78 -18.43
C ASP A 280 0.65 -1.28 -18.20
N ASN A 281 1.88 -0.73 -18.23
CA ASN A 281 2.08 0.70 -18.15
C ASN A 281 1.48 1.40 -19.38
N GLN A 282 0.50 2.26 -19.14
CA GLN A 282 -0.20 3.01 -20.19
C GLN A 282 0.46 4.37 -20.52
N LEU A 283 1.52 4.75 -19.80
CA LEU A 283 2.18 6.05 -19.93
C LEU A 283 3.56 6.02 -20.62
N GLY A 284 4.02 4.86 -21.05
CA GLY A 284 5.30 4.74 -21.74
C GLY A 284 6.06 3.46 -21.41
N ASN A 285 7.34 3.38 -21.82
CA ASN A 285 8.18 2.17 -21.76
C ASN A 285 9.03 2.07 -20.49
N THR A 286 8.63 2.71 -19.39
CA THR A 286 9.30 2.60 -18.10
C THR A 286 8.67 1.49 -17.27
N GLU A 287 9.45 0.83 -16.42
CA GLU A 287 8.95 -0.22 -15.52
C GLU A 287 8.00 0.36 -14.46
N ASP A 288 8.29 1.59 -14.01
CA ASP A 288 7.42 2.34 -13.12
C ASP A 288 6.46 3.21 -13.92
N GLY A 289 5.19 3.26 -13.49
CA GLY A 289 4.18 4.03 -14.22
C GLY A 289 2.81 4.04 -13.57
N TYR A 290 1.83 4.43 -14.37
CA TYR A 290 0.43 4.41 -14.00
C TYR A 290 -0.40 3.75 -15.09
N SER A 291 -1.33 2.95 -14.69
CA SER A 291 -2.34 2.34 -15.54
C SER A 291 -3.74 2.73 -15.07
N TYR A 292 -4.75 1.98 -15.41
CA TYR A 292 -6.14 2.28 -15.11
C TYR A 292 -6.47 2.02 -13.65
N GLY A 293 -6.27 3.06 -12.81
CA GLY A 293 -6.55 3.02 -11.38
C GLY A 293 -5.45 2.40 -10.51
N PHE A 294 -4.27 2.13 -11.07
CA PHE A 294 -3.15 1.53 -10.35
C PHE A 294 -1.82 2.16 -10.74
N PHE A 295 -0.93 2.31 -9.78
CA PHE A 295 0.48 2.50 -10.00
C PHE A 295 1.15 1.15 -10.28
N LEU A 296 2.24 1.19 -11.05
CA LEU A 296 3.09 0.04 -11.35
C LEU A 296 4.49 0.33 -10.85
N ASN A 297 5.13 -0.65 -10.25
CA ASN A 297 6.57 -0.62 -10.00
C ASN A 297 7.14 -2.04 -9.90
N ASN A 298 8.48 -2.11 -9.79
CA ASN A 298 9.20 -3.33 -9.46
C ASN A 298 9.69 -3.27 -8.00
N ARG A 299 9.47 -4.35 -7.28
CA ARG A 299 10.00 -4.54 -5.93
C ARG A 299 10.58 -5.94 -5.80
N TYR A 300 11.86 -6.03 -5.45
CA TYR A 300 12.58 -7.31 -5.36
C TYR A 300 12.55 -8.12 -6.67
N ASP A 301 12.72 -7.45 -7.83
CA ASP A 301 12.60 -8.01 -9.19
C ASP A 301 11.22 -8.62 -9.49
N LYS A 302 10.20 -8.15 -8.78
CA LYS A 302 8.81 -8.57 -8.94
C LYS A 302 7.94 -7.39 -9.35
N LYS A 303 7.21 -7.56 -10.45
CA LYS A 303 6.21 -6.58 -10.87
C LYS A 303 5.08 -6.54 -9.86
N ASN A 304 4.68 -5.34 -9.46
CA ASN A 304 3.47 -5.17 -8.70
C ASN A 304 2.65 -4.00 -9.23
N ILE A 305 1.33 -4.13 -9.06
CA ILE A 305 0.37 -3.04 -9.23
C ILE A 305 -0.16 -2.68 -7.85
N TYR A 306 -0.26 -1.39 -7.57
CA TYR A 306 -0.69 -0.93 -6.26
C TYR A 306 -1.47 0.38 -6.33
N HIS A 307 -2.25 0.66 -5.32
CA HIS A 307 -2.80 1.99 -5.09
C HIS A 307 -2.90 2.27 -3.59
N SER A 308 -2.52 3.47 -3.19
CA SER A 308 -2.73 3.97 -1.84
C SER A 308 -3.97 4.86 -1.78
N GLY A 309 -4.60 4.90 -0.61
CA GLY A 309 -5.65 5.84 -0.30
C GLY A 309 -5.26 6.70 0.90
N HIS A 310 -5.63 7.96 0.85
CA HIS A 310 -5.42 8.91 1.95
C HIS A 310 -6.62 9.85 2.04
N ILE A 311 -7.18 9.99 3.22
CA ILE A 311 -8.17 11.00 3.56
C ILE A 311 -7.45 12.00 4.48
N GLY A 312 -6.77 12.98 3.89
CA GLY A 312 -5.94 13.95 4.59
C GLY A 312 -6.72 14.74 5.64
N ASN A 313 -6.16 14.85 6.85
CA ASN A 313 -6.80 15.40 8.04
C ASN A 313 -8.12 14.69 8.44
N GLY A 314 -8.44 13.54 7.84
CA GLY A 314 -9.58 12.69 8.22
C GLY A 314 -9.16 11.45 9.00
N GLY A 315 -7.86 11.17 9.06
CA GLY A 315 -7.29 10.11 9.87
C GLY A 315 -7.33 8.73 9.24
N TYR A 316 -7.31 8.62 7.90
CA TYR A 316 -7.34 7.32 7.25
C TYR A 316 -6.31 7.19 6.15
N ASN A 317 -5.61 6.06 6.19
CA ASN A 317 -4.71 5.62 5.14
C ASN A 317 -5.04 4.18 4.72
N SER A 318 -4.83 3.87 3.46
CA SER A 318 -5.05 2.53 2.92
C SER A 318 -4.02 2.21 1.85
N LEU A 319 -3.77 0.93 1.63
CA LEU A 319 -2.87 0.45 0.59
C LEU A 319 -3.31 -0.93 0.13
N ILE A 320 -3.38 -1.11 -1.18
CA ILE A 320 -3.43 -2.43 -1.81
C ILE A 320 -2.18 -2.61 -2.66
N LYS A 321 -1.59 -3.81 -2.59
CA LYS A 321 -0.50 -4.23 -3.47
C LYS A 321 -0.81 -5.60 -4.02
N ILE A 322 -0.59 -5.82 -5.29
CA ILE A 322 -0.84 -7.07 -5.99
C ILE A 322 0.42 -7.43 -6.77
N PHE A 323 0.93 -8.64 -6.57
CA PHE A 323 2.04 -9.25 -7.28
C PHE A 323 1.48 -10.32 -8.21
N PRO A 324 1.10 -9.96 -9.46
CA PRO A 324 0.32 -10.83 -10.32
C PRO A 324 1.01 -12.15 -10.66
N ASP A 325 2.33 -12.11 -10.87
CA ASP A 325 3.11 -13.29 -11.28
C ASP A 325 3.34 -14.27 -10.10
N GLU A 326 3.31 -13.77 -8.87
CA GLU A 326 3.43 -14.54 -7.64
C GLU A 326 2.08 -14.93 -7.04
N ASN A 327 0.99 -14.38 -7.57
CA ASN A 327 -0.37 -14.52 -7.06
C ASN A 327 -0.56 -14.04 -5.60
N TYR A 328 0.29 -13.11 -5.13
CA TYR A 328 0.14 -12.49 -3.82
C TYR A 328 -0.59 -11.16 -3.91
N TYR A 329 -1.38 -10.86 -2.90
CA TYR A 329 -1.91 -9.51 -2.68
C TYR A 329 -2.00 -9.17 -1.21
N MET A 330 -1.84 -7.90 -0.93
CA MET A 330 -1.76 -7.31 0.40
C MET A 330 -2.74 -6.14 0.50
N ILE A 331 -3.47 -6.08 1.60
CA ILE A 331 -4.48 -5.08 1.90
C ILE A 331 -4.17 -4.51 3.27
N TYR A 332 -4.07 -3.18 3.36
CA TYR A 332 -3.86 -2.44 4.60
C TYR A 332 -4.89 -1.33 4.68
N LEU A 333 -5.66 -1.30 5.76
CA LEU A 333 -6.64 -0.26 6.06
C LEU A 333 -6.36 0.27 7.46
N THR A 334 -6.14 1.59 7.60
CA THR A 334 -5.76 2.20 8.89
C THR A 334 -6.63 3.39 9.22
N ASN A 335 -6.78 3.66 10.51
CA ASN A 335 -7.43 4.85 11.05
C ASN A 335 -6.44 5.81 11.72
N ASN A 336 -5.23 5.91 11.18
CA ASN A 336 -4.20 6.85 11.56
C ASN A 336 -3.88 7.80 10.39
N ASP A 337 -3.84 9.12 10.64
CA ASP A 337 -3.52 10.13 9.62
C ASP A 337 -2.04 10.06 9.19
N ASN A 338 -1.14 9.62 10.10
CA ASN A 338 0.24 9.36 9.74
C ASN A 338 0.35 8.14 8.81
N TYR A 339 0.91 8.37 7.61
CA TYR A 339 1.08 7.32 6.60
C TYR A 339 2.30 6.42 6.86
N GLU A 340 3.28 6.90 7.63
CA GLU A 340 4.56 6.21 7.82
C GLU A 340 4.42 4.82 8.45
N PRO A 341 3.61 4.59 9.51
CA PRO A 341 3.41 3.26 10.09
C PRO A 341 2.87 2.24 9.08
N LEU A 342 1.96 2.65 8.19
CA LEU A 342 1.46 1.79 7.13
C LEU A 342 2.56 1.46 6.12
N LEU A 343 3.32 2.47 5.68
CA LEU A 343 4.39 2.29 4.70
C LEU A 343 5.48 1.34 5.21
N ILE A 344 5.98 1.58 6.43
CA ILE A 344 7.00 0.72 7.07
C ILE A 344 6.46 -0.71 7.22
N THR A 345 5.24 -0.86 7.77
CA THR A 345 4.61 -2.17 7.91
C THR A 345 4.52 -2.89 6.57
N SER A 346 4.06 -2.22 5.52
CA SER A 346 3.95 -2.85 4.19
C SER A 346 5.30 -3.31 3.64
N GLN A 347 6.36 -2.52 3.81
CA GLN A 347 7.70 -2.85 3.33
C GLN A 347 8.31 -4.05 4.08
N ILE A 348 8.13 -4.10 5.40
CA ILE A 348 8.64 -5.22 6.21
C ILE A 348 7.87 -6.50 5.92
N LEU A 349 6.53 -6.43 5.83
CA LEU A 349 5.74 -7.62 5.50
C LEU A 349 6.04 -8.16 4.10
N GLU A 350 6.33 -7.29 3.12
CA GLU A 350 6.86 -7.70 1.83
C GLU A 350 8.22 -8.40 1.94
N ALA A 351 9.14 -7.82 2.74
CA ALA A 351 10.46 -8.42 2.94
C ALA A 351 10.36 -9.81 3.59
N ILE A 352 9.47 -9.98 4.57
CA ILE A 352 9.18 -11.28 5.19
C ILE A 352 8.64 -12.26 4.15
N LEU A 353 7.66 -11.81 3.33
CA LEU A 353 7.00 -12.64 2.33
C LEU A 353 7.96 -13.13 1.24
N PHE A 354 8.90 -12.27 0.83
CA PHE A 354 9.88 -12.57 -0.23
C PHE A 354 11.26 -12.93 0.31
N GLU A 355 11.36 -13.27 1.60
CA GLU A 355 12.59 -13.71 2.26
C GLU A 355 13.76 -12.75 2.07
N LYS A 356 13.50 -11.45 2.18
CA LYS A 356 14.51 -10.39 2.12
C LYS A 356 14.93 -9.95 3.52
N GLU A 357 16.09 -9.30 3.61
CA GLU A 357 16.54 -8.72 4.88
C GLU A 357 15.65 -7.51 5.26
N TYR A 358 15.43 -7.38 6.56
CA TYR A 358 14.69 -6.26 7.15
C TYR A 358 15.22 -5.96 8.55
N ALA A 359 15.02 -4.73 9.01
CA ALA A 359 15.33 -4.34 10.37
C ALA A 359 14.15 -4.65 11.30
N LEU A 360 14.40 -5.42 12.36
CA LEU A 360 13.46 -5.50 13.49
C LEU A 360 13.66 -4.26 14.38
N PRO A 361 12.59 -3.68 14.95
CA PRO A 361 12.70 -2.67 15.99
C PRO A 361 13.53 -3.18 17.17
N LYS A 362 14.12 -2.26 17.95
CA LYS A 362 15.02 -2.59 19.07
C LYS A 362 14.52 -3.78 19.89
N LEU A 363 15.38 -4.81 20.00
CA LEU A 363 15.26 -5.88 21.00
C LEU A 363 15.83 -5.36 22.34
N GLU A 364 15.20 -5.72 23.47
CA GLU A 364 15.56 -5.18 24.81
C GLU A 364 16.92 -5.66 25.35
N ASN A 365 17.60 -6.59 24.68
CA ASN A 365 18.85 -7.17 25.18
C ASN A 365 20.07 -6.47 24.55
N GLU A 366 20.63 -5.49 25.25
CA GLU A 366 21.98 -5.01 24.96
C GLU A 366 22.99 -6.10 25.32
N THR A 367 23.92 -6.36 24.40
CA THR A 367 25.01 -7.31 24.60
C THR A 367 26.28 -6.51 24.92
N GLU A 368 27.02 -6.91 25.94
CA GLU A 368 28.33 -6.33 26.21
C GLU A 368 29.38 -6.92 25.27
N LEU A 369 30.00 -6.10 24.44
CA LEU A 369 31.18 -6.45 23.65
C LEU A 369 32.45 -5.89 24.34
N SER A 370 33.54 -6.64 24.28
CA SER A 370 34.81 -6.17 24.81
C SER A 370 35.34 -4.96 24.02
N GLU A 371 36.10 -4.10 24.69
CA GLU A 371 36.76 -2.95 24.05
C GLU A 371 37.61 -3.36 22.83
N LYS A 372 38.24 -4.54 22.92
CA LYS A 372 39.07 -5.11 21.84
C LYS A 372 38.20 -5.42 20.61
N GLU A 373 37.02 -6.04 20.78
CA GLU A 373 36.10 -6.36 19.71
C GLU A 373 35.58 -5.11 19.04
N LEU A 374 35.11 -4.12 19.84
CA LEU A 374 34.63 -2.86 19.32
C LEU A 374 35.70 -2.10 18.51
N LYS A 375 36.95 -2.09 18.98
CA LYS A 375 38.05 -1.42 18.26
C LYS A 375 38.38 -2.05 16.92
N ASN A 376 38.08 -3.35 16.71
CA ASN A 376 38.28 -3.99 15.40
C ASN A 376 37.38 -3.40 14.30
N TYR A 377 36.20 -2.90 14.69
CA TYR A 377 35.24 -2.29 13.74
C TYR A 377 35.56 -0.82 13.43
N LYS A 378 36.41 -0.15 14.22
CA LYS A 378 36.81 1.23 13.96
C LYS A 378 37.48 1.37 12.59
N GLY A 379 37.14 2.41 11.85
CA GLY A 379 37.75 2.76 10.57
C GLY A 379 36.80 3.51 9.64
N ASP A 380 37.28 3.76 8.45
CA ASP A 380 36.50 4.37 7.38
C ASP A 380 35.95 3.29 6.46
N TYR A 381 34.72 3.42 6.03
CA TYR A 381 34.02 2.51 5.14
C TYR A 381 33.49 3.26 3.93
N LEU A 382 33.80 2.76 2.74
CA LEU A 382 33.40 3.35 1.47
C LEU A 382 32.18 2.62 0.90
N PHE A 383 31.09 3.36 0.69
CA PHE A 383 29.85 2.93 0.08
C PHE A 383 29.79 3.47 -1.36
N ASP A 384 29.40 2.64 -2.34
CA ASP A 384 29.16 3.03 -3.73
C ASP A 384 30.26 3.93 -4.35
N GLU A 385 31.53 3.66 -4.00
CA GLU A 385 32.72 4.41 -4.48
C GLU A 385 32.75 5.91 -4.14
N VAL A 386 31.72 6.47 -3.52
CA VAL A 386 31.58 7.92 -3.29
C VAL A 386 31.30 8.27 -1.84
N GLN A 387 30.40 7.57 -1.18
CA GLN A 387 29.98 7.90 0.18
C GLN A 387 30.89 7.23 1.22
N LYS A 388 31.47 8.03 2.12
CA LYS A 388 32.31 7.53 3.20
C LYS A 388 31.63 7.70 4.54
N ILE A 389 31.54 6.62 5.31
CA ILE A 389 31.07 6.63 6.71
C ILE A 389 32.24 6.24 7.60
N SER A 390 32.54 7.05 8.61
CA SER A 390 33.57 6.77 9.61
C SER A 390 32.94 6.13 10.84
N VAL A 391 33.51 5.01 11.28
CA VAL A 391 33.15 4.33 12.55
C VAL A 391 34.20 4.69 13.60
N LEU A 392 33.76 5.35 14.65
CA LEU A 392 34.60 5.83 15.76
C LEU A 392 34.33 5.00 17.02
N TYR A 393 35.36 4.80 17.85
CA TYR A 393 35.21 4.26 19.20
C TYR A 393 35.38 5.38 20.24
N LYS A 394 34.37 5.57 21.07
CA LYS A 394 34.36 6.59 22.13
C LYS A 394 33.54 6.08 23.33
N GLU A 395 34.07 6.24 24.54
CA GLU A 395 33.37 5.99 25.80
C GLU A 395 32.70 4.60 25.90
N GLY A 396 33.37 3.58 25.38
CA GLY A 396 32.84 2.20 25.41
C GLY A 396 31.88 1.80 24.28
N TYR A 397 31.57 2.73 23.33
CA TYR A 397 30.64 2.51 22.23
C TYR A 397 31.25 2.84 20.88
N LEU A 398 30.65 2.30 19.83
CA LEU A 398 30.88 2.75 18.46
C LEU A 398 29.92 3.86 18.09
N TYR A 399 30.37 4.74 17.19
CA TYR A 399 29.61 5.83 16.62
C TYR A 399 29.85 5.89 15.13
N THR A 400 28.80 6.17 14.35
CA THR A 400 28.93 6.55 12.93
C THR A 400 28.83 8.06 12.78
N THR A 401 29.53 8.61 11.79
CA THR A 401 29.43 10.04 11.44
C THR A 401 28.41 10.24 10.33
N SER A 402 27.50 11.19 10.49
CA SER A 402 26.64 11.70 9.43
C SER A 402 27.36 12.78 8.61
N ASP A 403 26.80 13.14 7.44
CA ASP A 403 27.35 14.17 6.53
C ASP A 403 27.43 15.54 7.18
N ASP A 404 26.56 15.86 8.14
CA ASP A 404 26.54 17.09 8.93
C ASP A 404 27.54 17.06 10.10
N GLY A 405 28.28 15.97 10.27
CA GLY A 405 29.24 15.76 11.37
C GLY A 405 28.63 15.30 12.68
N SER A 406 27.31 15.04 12.75
CA SER A 406 26.68 14.46 13.93
C SER A 406 27.14 13.01 14.15
N LEU A 407 27.07 12.54 15.40
CA LEU A 407 27.45 11.19 15.80
C LEU A 407 26.21 10.38 16.13
N ASN A 408 26.05 9.24 15.46
CA ASN A 408 25.01 8.26 15.77
C ASN A 408 25.63 7.13 16.58
N LYS A 409 25.17 6.93 17.81
CA LYS A 409 25.65 5.89 18.71
C LYS A 409 25.12 4.53 18.27
N LEU A 410 26.02 3.55 18.22
CA LEU A 410 25.69 2.15 17.92
C LEU A 410 25.62 1.36 19.21
N ILE A 411 24.46 0.82 19.49
CA ILE A 411 24.19 -0.04 20.65
C ILE A 411 24.34 -1.49 20.24
N PRO A 412 25.26 -2.26 20.85
CA PRO A 412 25.45 -3.67 20.49
C PRO A 412 24.23 -4.53 20.87
N SER A 413 23.93 -5.48 20.02
CA SER A 413 22.88 -6.48 20.18
C SER A 413 23.45 -7.88 19.93
N GLU A 414 22.63 -8.92 19.98
CA GLU A 414 23.05 -10.29 19.70
C GLU A 414 23.57 -10.46 18.26
N ASN A 415 24.36 -11.49 18.00
CA ASN A 415 24.86 -11.89 16.67
C ASN A 415 25.71 -10.83 15.94
N ASN A 416 26.50 -10.02 16.65
CA ASN A 416 27.31 -8.92 16.08
C ASN A 416 26.49 -7.88 15.32
N GLU A 417 25.23 -7.71 15.69
CA GLU A 417 24.39 -6.64 15.22
C GLU A 417 24.43 -5.44 16.18
N PHE A 418 24.18 -4.26 15.62
CA PHE A 418 23.99 -3.03 16.34
C PHE A 418 22.73 -2.34 15.87
N TYR A 419 22.06 -1.65 16.78
CA TYR A 419 21.02 -0.69 16.37
C TYR A 419 21.51 0.73 16.60
N VAL A 420 20.96 1.66 15.85
CA VAL A 420 21.29 3.08 16.00
C VAL A 420 20.41 3.66 17.10
N GLU A 421 21.03 4.31 18.11
CA GLU A 421 20.29 4.97 19.20
C GLU A 421 19.28 5.98 18.62
N ASN A 422 18.05 5.95 19.08
CA ASN A 422 16.91 6.77 18.59
C ASN A 422 16.41 6.44 17.16
N HIS A 423 16.95 5.43 16.50
CA HIS A 423 16.50 4.98 15.19
C HIS A 423 16.20 3.47 15.21
N PRO A 424 15.07 3.04 15.78
CA PRO A 424 14.81 1.63 16.08
C PRO A 424 14.72 0.73 14.85
N LEU A 425 14.55 1.29 13.65
CA LEU A 425 14.46 0.56 12.38
C LEU A 425 15.77 0.57 11.57
N ILE A 426 16.88 1.06 12.16
CA ILE A 426 18.19 0.98 11.53
C ILE A 426 19.04 -0.06 12.26
N ARG A 427 19.46 -1.08 11.52
CA ARG A 427 20.39 -2.12 11.96
C ARG A 427 21.73 -1.99 11.26
N VAL A 428 22.77 -2.32 11.98
CA VAL A 428 24.13 -2.31 11.48
C VAL A 428 24.78 -3.66 11.79
N LYS A 429 25.52 -4.20 10.83
CA LYS A 429 26.31 -5.43 10.98
C LYS A 429 27.74 -5.18 10.48
N PHE A 430 28.71 -5.78 11.18
CA PHE A 430 30.08 -5.87 10.70
C PHE A 430 30.37 -7.31 10.30
N LEU A 431 30.52 -7.54 9.01
CA LEU A 431 30.78 -8.86 8.44
C LEU A 431 32.28 -9.02 8.17
N GLU A 432 32.89 -10.13 8.63
CA GLU A 432 34.28 -10.42 8.32
C GLU A 432 34.44 -10.69 6.81
N ASN A 433 35.47 -10.11 6.21
CA ASN A 433 35.82 -10.30 4.82
C ASN A 433 37.36 -10.39 4.68
N GLU A 434 37.88 -11.63 4.48
CA GLU A 434 39.32 -11.96 4.40
C GLU A 434 40.14 -11.35 5.55
N ASN A 435 40.70 -10.13 5.37
CA ASN A 435 41.50 -9.43 6.39
C ASN A 435 40.85 -8.07 6.80
N SER A 436 39.57 -7.88 6.55
CA SER A 436 38.88 -6.61 6.75
C SER A 436 37.44 -6.84 7.21
N TYR A 437 36.61 -5.77 7.16
CA TYR A 437 35.20 -5.82 7.49
C TYR A 437 34.36 -5.14 6.40
N ILE A 438 33.16 -5.68 6.15
CA ILE A 438 32.07 -5.03 5.44
C ILE A 438 31.14 -4.42 6.49
N PHE A 439 30.85 -3.15 6.34
CA PHE A 439 29.88 -2.43 7.15
C PHE A 439 28.54 -2.42 6.42
N ARG A 440 27.59 -3.22 6.91
CA ARG A 440 26.26 -3.36 6.33
C ARG A 440 25.26 -2.57 7.16
N ILE A 441 24.49 -1.70 6.50
CA ILE A 441 23.39 -0.94 7.10
C ILE A 441 22.09 -1.46 6.52
N ILE A 442 21.14 -1.80 7.39
CA ILE A 442 19.77 -2.19 7.05
C ILE A 442 18.85 -1.10 7.59
N ASN A 443 18.30 -0.29 6.70
CA ASN A 443 17.32 0.74 7.05
C ASN A 443 15.94 0.31 6.55
N VAL A 444 15.06 -0.11 7.46
CA VAL A 444 13.79 -0.77 7.18
C VAL A 444 14.02 -2.03 6.36
N THR A 445 14.05 -1.93 5.03
CA THR A 445 14.33 -3.03 4.09
C THR A 445 15.39 -2.66 3.04
N ASN A 446 15.95 -1.47 3.16
CA ASN A 446 17.02 -1.03 2.27
C ASN A 446 18.36 -1.46 2.85
N VAL A 447 19.13 -2.24 2.10
CA VAL A 447 20.43 -2.77 2.52
C VAL A 447 21.52 -2.10 1.70
N ILE A 448 22.48 -1.45 2.38
CA ILE A 448 23.66 -0.88 1.76
C ILE A 448 24.92 -1.42 2.44
N GLU A 449 26.00 -1.55 1.69
CA GLU A 449 27.27 -2.09 2.17
C GLU A 449 28.42 -1.17 1.84
N GLY A 450 29.32 -0.99 2.82
CA GLY A 450 30.58 -0.28 2.66
C GLY A 450 31.75 -1.19 3.00
N ILE A 451 32.81 -1.09 2.22
CA ILE A 451 34.06 -1.84 2.44
C ILE A 451 34.99 -0.98 3.27
N LYS A 452 35.58 -1.58 4.31
CA LYS A 452 36.59 -0.90 5.14
C LYS A 452 37.80 -0.52 4.31
N ILE A 453 38.12 0.77 4.34
CA ILE A 453 39.31 1.29 3.68
C ILE A 453 40.48 1.14 4.66
N ASN A 454 41.52 0.41 4.28
CA ASN A 454 42.74 0.37 5.06
C ASN A 454 43.47 1.72 4.93
N ASN A 455 43.58 2.42 6.05
CA ASN A 455 44.48 3.59 6.15
C ASN A 455 45.91 3.14 6.39
#